data_854dc80475171d112347cfe9f3ab87a8
#
_entry.id   854dc80475171d112347cfe9f3ab87a8
#
_cell.length_a   1.000
_cell.length_b   1.000
_cell.length_c   1.000
_cell.angle_alpha   90.00
_cell.angle_beta   90.00
_cell.angle_gamma   90.00
#
_symmetry.space_group_name_H-M   'P 1'
#
loop_
_entity.id
_entity.type
_entity.pdbx_description
1 polymer ?
#
loop_
_entity_poly.entity_id
_entity_poly.type
_entity_poly.pdbx_seq_one_letter_code
_entity_poly.pdbx_strand_id
1 'polypeptide(L)'
;MEEKICPVDVICVCSANGDMRPLRIRMEDEKHQLLRIDIDEVISVKEIQFVGIEAHVFLCRATVRGVESVFELKYTIRSHSWCLLRKVY
;
A
#
# COMPACT_ATOMS: atom_id res chain seq x y z
N MET A 1 12.58 -6.19 17.83
CA MET A 1 11.88 -6.95 16.78
C MET A 1 11.84 -6.12 15.51
N GLU A 2 12.25 -6.68 14.43
CA GLU A 2 12.25 -5.97 13.18
C GLU A 2 10.88 -6.04 12.50
N GLU A 3 10.43 -4.91 12.01
CA GLU A 3 9.27 -4.88 11.13
C GLU A 3 9.74 -5.18 9.72
N LYS A 4 9.09 -6.13 9.09
CA LYS A 4 9.35 -6.40 7.68
C LYS A 4 8.59 -5.39 6.84
N ILE A 5 9.33 -4.52 6.18
CA ILE A 5 8.78 -3.65 5.16
C ILE A 5 8.85 -4.40 3.85
N CYS A 6 7.71 -4.58 3.20
CA CYS A 6 7.63 -5.33 1.96
C CYS A 6 7.41 -4.36 0.79
N PRO A 7 8.43 -4.16 -0.07
CA PRO A 7 8.23 -3.33 -1.26
C PRO A 7 7.21 -3.97 -2.19
N VAL A 8 6.36 -3.13 -2.78
CA VAL A 8 5.33 -3.61 -3.70
C VAL A 8 5.26 -2.70 -4.92
N ASP A 9 4.82 -3.24 -6.04
CA ASP A 9 4.46 -2.43 -7.19
C ASP A 9 3.00 -2.03 -7.05
N VAL A 10 2.68 -0.80 -7.43
CA VAL A 10 1.33 -0.26 -7.29
C VAL A 10 0.87 0.40 -8.57
N ILE A 11 -0.34 0.07 -8.99
CA ILE A 11 -1.03 0.84 -10.01
C ILE A 11 -1.93 1.81 -9.26
N CYS A 12 -1.75 3.10 -9.51
CA CYS A 12 -2.57 4.11 -8.84
C CYS A 12 -3.07 5.15 -9.83
N VAL A 13 -4.14 5.81 -9.46
CA VAL A 13 -4.66 6.96 -10.17
C VAL A 13 -4.21 8.22 -9.46
N CYS A 14 -3.59 9.13 -10.21
CA CYS A 14 -3.30 10.47 -9.73
C CYS A 14 -4.29 11.41 -10.39
N SER A 15 -5.13 12.05 -9.59
CA SER A 15 -6.12 12.98 -10.12
C SER A 15 -5.48 14.31 -10.48
N ALA A 16 -6.22 15.12 -11.24
CA ALA A 16 -5.72 16.42 -11.68
C ALA A 16 -5.36 17.35 -10.50
N ASN A 17 -5.98 17.15 -9.35
CA ASN A 17 -5.71 17.97 -8.17
C ASN A 17 -4.60 17.39 -7.28
N GLY A 18 -3.95 16.29 -7.72
CA GLY A 18 -2.82 15.73 -7.00
C GLY A 18 -3.16 14.60 -6.03
N ASP A 19 -4.42 14.23 -5.90
CA ASP A 19 -4.79 13.11 -5.05
C ASP A 19 -4.38 11.79 -5.70
N MET A 20 -3.91 10.86 -4.89
CA MET A 20 -3.51 9.54 -5.34
C MET A 20 -4.44 8.48 -4.75
N ARG A 21 -4.80 7.50 -5.58
CA ARG A 21 -5.63 6.38 -5.12
C ARG A 21 -5.03 5.09 -5.65
N PRO A 22 -4.50 4.22 -4.78
CA PRO A 22 -4.00 2.93 -5.22
C PRO A 22 -5.15 2.03 -5.66
N LEU A 23 -4.98 1.34 -6.78
CA LEU A 23 -6.00 0.46 -7.36
C LEU A 23 -5.63 -1.00 -7.26
N ARG A 24 -4.35 -1.31 -7.40
CA ARG A 24 -3.87 -2.70 -7.43
C ARG A 24 -2.44 -2.73 -6.94
N ILE A 25 -2.11 -3.75 -6.17
CA ILE A 25 -0.73 -4.00 -5.80
C ILE A 25 -0.28 -5.34 -6.38
N ARG A 26 1.03 -5.46 -6.57
CA ARG A 26 1.67 -6.67 -7.04
C ARG A 26 2.90 -6.92 -6.18
N MET A 27 3.01 -8.14 -5.69
CA MET A 27 4.11 -8.50 -4.80
C MET A 27 4.41 -9.99 -4.95
N GLU A 28 5.54 -10.42 -4.44
CA GLU A 28 5.87 -11.84 -4.33
C GLU A 28 5.42 -12.37 -2.98
N ASP A 29 4.85 -13.57 -2.98
CA ASP A 29 4.53 -14.25 -1.74
C ASP A 29 5.77 -15.00 -1.22
N GLU A 30 5.60 -15.76 -0.13
CA GLU A 30 6.70 -16.49 0.49
C GLU A 30 7.32 -17.55 -0.43
N LYS A 31 6.58 -18.01 -1.42
CA LYS A 31 7.04 -19.01 -2.38
C LYS A 31 7.56 -18.37 -3.67
N HIS A 32 7.79 -17.06 -3.65
CA HIS A 32 8.23 -16.28 -4.81
C HIS A 32 7.25 -16.31 -5.97
N GLN A 33 5.97 -16.54 -5.68
CA GLN A 33 4.91 -16.46 -6.67
C GLN A 33 4.34 -15.06 -6.70
N LEU A 34 4.04 -14.59 -7.90
CA LEU A 34 3.45 -13.27 -8.08
C LEU A 34 2.02 -13.25 -7.58
N LEU A 35 1.75 -12.32 -6.67
CA LEU A 35 0.43 -12.10 -6.11
C LEU A 35 -0.06 -10.72 -6.53
N ARG A 36 -1.23 -10.68 -7.17
CA ARG A 36 -1.90 -9.42 -7.50
C ARG A 36 -3.11 -9.24 -6.62
N ILE A 37 -3.24 -8.07 -6.05
CA ILE A 37 -4.33 -7.75 -5.14
C ILE A 37 -5.01 -6.49 -5.65
N ASP A 38 -6.29 -6.62 -6.01
CA ASP A 38 -7.10 -5.48 -6.39
C ASP A 38 -7.66 -4.84 -5.11
N ILE A 39 -7.52 -3.53 -5.01
CA ILE A 39 -7.99 -2.79 -3.84
C ILE A 39 -9.45 -2.43 -4.07
N ASP A 40 -10.32 -2.91 -3.18
CA ASP A 40 -11.74 -2.65 -3.26
C ASP A 40 -12.09 -1.25 -2.76
N GLU A 41 -11.39 -0.81 -1.73
CA GLU A 41 -11.69 0.48 -1.11
C GLU A 41 -10.46 1.02 -0.38
N VAL A 42 -10.23 2.32 -0.52
CA VAL A 42 -9.31 3.05 0.36
C VAL A 42 -10.14 3.62 1.49
N ILE A 43 -9.98 3.07 2.68
CA ILE A 43 -10.78 3.44 3.85
C ILE A 43 -10.37 4.81 4.36
N SER A 44 -9.07 5.06 4.43
CA SER A 44 -8.55 6.34 4.91
C SER A 44 -7.15 6.57 4.38
N VAL A 45 -6.75 7.85 4.37
CA VAL A 45 -5.41 8.27 4.00
C VAL A 45 -4.90 9.18 5.10
N LYS A 46 -3.69 8.95 5.53
CA LYS A 46 -3.07 9.75 6.58
C LYS A 46 -1.69 10.20 6.09
N GLU A 47 -1.41 11.49 6.25
CA GLU A 47 -0.09 12.02 5.97
C GLU A 47 0.78 11.89 7.21
N ILE A 48 2.00 11.42 7.01
CA ILE A 48 2.96 11.33 8.11
C ILE A 48 4.24 12.01 7.69
N GLN A 49 4.93 12.59 8.67
CA GLN A 49 6.23 13.19 8.48
C GLN A 49 7.11 12.74 9.64
N PHE A 50 8.23 12.13 9.31
CA PHE A 50 9.16 11.64 10.31
C PHE A 50 10.58 11.99 9.88
N VAL A 51 11.26 12.79 10.68
CA VAL A 51 12.64 13.23 10.43
C VAL A 51 12.80 13.80 9.02
N GLY A 52 11.82 14.64 8.60
CA GLY A 52 11.85 15.28 7.28
C GLY A 52 11.41 14.38 6.12
N ILE A 53 11.06 13.13 6.38
CA ILE A 53 10.56 12.23 5.35
C ILE A 53 9.03 12.25 5.37
N GLU A 54 8.45 12.64 4.24
CA GLU A 54 7.00 12.70 4.09
C GLU A 54 6.46 11.46 3.41
N ALA A 55 5.35 10.96 3.90
CA ALA A 55 4.71 9.79 3.35
C ALA A 55 3.20 9.86 3.53
N HIS A 56 2.49 9.09 2.69
CA HIS A 56 1.06 8.88 2.84
C HIS A 56 0.82 7.42 3.19
N VAL A 57 -0.02 7.18 4.20
CA VAL A 57 -0.40 5.82 4.58
C VAL A 57 -1.85 5.62 4.22
N PHE A 58 -2.10 4.64 3.36
CA PHE A 58 -3.43 4.31 2.86
C PHE A 58 -3.92 3.05 3.57
N LEU A 59 -5.04 3.17 4.28
CA LEU A 59 -5.69 2.00 4.86
C LEU A 59 -6.63 1.45 3.80
N CYS A 60 -6.39 0.23 3.36
CA CYS A 60 -7.05 -0.35 2.21
C CYS A 60 -7.78 -1.63 2.58
N ARG A 61 -8.89 -1.87 1.90
CA ARG A 61 -9.63 -3.12 2.00
C ARG A 61 -9.58 -3.83 0.65
N ALA A 62 -9.33 -5.13 0.68
CA ALA A 62 -9.28 -5.96 -0.51
C ALA A 62 -9.67 -7.39 -0.17
N THR A 63 -10.03 -8.14 -1.21
CA THR A 63 -10.25 -9.57 -1.07
C THR A 63 -9.02 -10.28 -1.59
N VAL A 64 -8.35 -11.03 -0.71
CA VAL A 64 -7.13 -11.76 -1.03
C VAL A 64 -7.41 -13.24 -0.88
N ARG A 65 -7.34 -13.98 -2.00
CA ARG A 65 -7.60 -15.42 -2.02
C ARG A 65 -8.96 -15.76 -1.38
N GLY A 66 -9.97 -14.95 -1.70
CA GLY A 66 -11.31 -15.15 -1.18
C GLY A 66 -11.56 -14.65 0.24
N VAL A 67 -10.58 -14.06 0.88
CA VAL A 67 -10.69 -13.57 2.25
C VAL A 67 -10.60 -12.05 2.25
N GLU A 68 -11.57 -11.40 2.89
CA GLU A 68 -11.52 -9.95 3.05
C GLU A 68 -10.38 -9.58 3.98
N SER A 69 -9.57 -8.64 3.56
CA SER A 69 -8.37 -8.23 4.29
C SER A 69 -8.29 -6.71 4.34
N VAL A 70 -7.73 -6.21 5.43
CA VAL A 70 -7.44 -4.78 5.60
C VAL A 70 -5.95 -4.65 5.86
N PHE A 71 -5.31 -3.75 5.13
CA PHE A 71 -3.86 -3.58 5.22
C PHE A 71 -3.50 -2.12 4.97
N GLU A 72 -2.29 -1.77 5.36
CA GLU A 72 -1.77 -0.42 5.15
C GLU A 72 -0.69 -0.42 4.08
N LEU A 73 -0.82 0.52 3.13
CA LEU A 73 0.20 0.80 2.13
C LEU A 73 0.82 2.15 2.43
N LYS A 74 2.13 2.24 2.37
CA LYS A 74 2.85 3.49 2.55
C LYS A 74 3.48 3.92 1.23
N TYR A 75 3.20 5.16 0.84
CA TYR A 75 3.87 5.82 -0.27
C TYR A 75 4.83 6.88 0.28
N THR A 76 6.11 6.70 0.05
CA THR A 76 7.13 7.65 0.46
C THR A 76 7.38 8.62 -0.68
N ILE A 77 7.09 9.89 -0.46
CA ILE A 77 7.13 10.91 -1.52
C ILE A 77 8.53 11.08 -2.08
N ARG A 78 9.52 11.17 -1.21
CA ARG A 78 10.90 11.43 -1.60
C ARG A 78 11.47 10.39 -2.56
N SER A 79 11.15 9.13 -2.33
CA SER A 79 11.68 8.03 -3.15
C SER A 79 10.70 7.53 -4.19
N HIS A 80 9.47 8.04 -4.21
CA HIS A 80 8.39 7.58 -5.09
C HIS A 80 8.19 6.07 -4.98
N SER A 81 8.30 5.55 -3.75
CA SER A 81 8.25 4.10 -3.54
C SER A 81 7.09 3.71 -2.65
N TRP A 82 6.59 2.50 -2.89
CA TRP A 82 5.47 1.94 -2.15
C TRP A 82 5.95 0.73 -1.37
N CYS A 83 5.38 0.56 -0.19
CA CYS A 83 5.58 -0.67 0.55
C CYS A 83 4.31 -1.08 1.29
N LEU A 84 4.16 -2.39 1.50
CA LEU A 84 3.13 -2.91 2.37
C LEU A 84 3.64 -2.74 3.79
N LEU A 85 2.96 -1.89 4.57
CA LEU A 85 3.41 -1.54 5.90
C LEU A 85 3.02 -2.64 6.89
N ARG A 86 1.74 -3.02 6.87
CA ARG A 86 1.27 -4.11 7.72
C ARG A 86 -0.11 -4.57 7.28
N LYS A 87 -0.44 -5.81 7.65
CA LYS A 87 -1.77 -6.35 7.51
C LYS A 87 -2.52 -6.10 8.83
N VAL A 88 -3.71 -5.50 8.72
CA VAL A 88 -4.52 -5.20 9.90
C VAL A 88 -5.43 -6.38 10.26
N TYR A 89 -6.07 -6.99 9.25
CA TYR A 89 -6.75 -8.26 9.41
C TYR A 89 -7.12 -8.89 8.09
#